data_24a4059302200b7df0006308e48eb003
#
_entry.id   24a4059302200b7df0006308e48eb003
#
_cell.length_a   1.000
_cell.length_b   1.000
_cell.length_c   1.000
_cell.angle_alpha   90.00
_cell.angle_beta   90.00
_cell.angle_gamma   90.00
#
_symmetry.space_group_name_H-M   'P 1'
#
loop_
_entity.id
_entity.type
_entity.pdbx_description
1 polymer ?
#
loop_
_entity_poly.entity_id
_entity_poly.type
_entity_poly.pdbx_seq_one_letter_code
_entity_poly.pdbx_strand_id
1 'polypeptide(L)'
;MTSVNSLSSVHDIVKTKNSERFAVDYDASNKNRREPLVYNFSKPIPTNWQMTIQNNLSYSNIENAKTVVKLQEPSPSDKFIELAMFSEKTGKFWVAINTNESGYIRVYEQDKDGWSRDQPIFVAHANNQGLTITNGKRIILDKLSLNDFIVGSVSIYGKDQVNDANNTNGGTISFDVLFGNPAESPLYYMPLITIIATGAILLVLLFRKKRD
;
A
#
# COMPACT_ATOMS: atom_id res chain seq x y z
N MET A 1 21.93 24.62 21.97
CA MET A 1 21.64 24.15 20.58
C MET A 1 20.76 22.93 20.72
N THR A 2 19.46 23.12 20.63
CA THR A 2 18.46 22.06 20.69
C THR A 2 18.34 21.45 19.29
N SER A 3 18.80 20.22 19.13
CA SER A 3 18.57 19.44 17.94
C SER A 3 17.08 19.18 17.83
N VAL A 4 16.42 19.85 16.91
CA VAL A 4 15.09 19.47 16.48
C VAL A 4 15.24 18.20 15.64
N ASN A 5 15.10 17.06 16.29
CA ASN A 5 14.87 15.81 15.58
C ASN A 5 13.49 15.88 14.95
N SER A 6 13.43 16.19 13.66
CA SER A 6 12.20 15.96 12.88
C SER A 6 12.05 14.44 12.72
N LEU A 7 11.27 13.88 13.60
CA LEU A 7 10.96 12.47 13.61
C LEU A 7 9.94 12.18 12.49
N SER A 8 10.35 11.42 11.47
CA SER A 8 9.37 10.56 10.84
C SER A 8 8.95 9.55 11.89
N SER A 9 7.75 9.64 12.31
CA SER A 9 7.21 8.76 13.34
C SER A 9 6.17 7.86 12.70
N VAL A 10 6.26 6.58 13.05
CA VAL A 10 5.13 5.67 12.83
C VAL A 10 4.13 5.95 13.93
N HIS A 11 2.89 6.22 13.57
CA HIS A 11 1.81 6.54 14.50
C HIS A 11 0.50 5.88 14.07
N ASP A 12 -0.57 6.07 14.85
CA ASP A 12 -1.91 5.52 14.59
C ASP A 12 -1.92 3.99 14.43
N ILE A 13 -1.08 3.31 15.20
CA ILE A 13 -0.96 1.87 15.13
C ILE A 13 -2.17 1.22 15.77
N VAL A 14 -2.97 0.52 14.96
CA VAL A 14 -4.11 -0.29 15.41
C VAL A 14 -3.91 -1.71 14.95
N LYS A 15 -3.95 -2.66 15.88
CA LYS A 15 -3.76 -4.09 15.61
C LYS A 15 -4.97 -4.89 16.05
N THR A 16 -5.39 -5.79 15.19
CA THR A 16 -6.41 -6.79 15.51
C THR A 16 -5.85 -8.20 15.20
N LYS A 17 -6.67 -9.22 15.35
CA LYS A 17 -6.29 -10.60 15.00
C LYS A 17 -5.90 -10.74 13.52
N ASN A 18 -6.62 -10.01 12.62
CA ASN A 18 -6.54 -10.19 11.17
C ASN A 18 -6.26 -8.88 10.43
N SER A 19 -5.89 -7.81 11.13
CA SER A 19 -5.56 -6.54 10.51
C SER A 19 -4.52 -5.76 11.29
N GLU A 20 -3.76 -4.95 10.57
CA GLU A 20 -2.85 -3.98 11.15
C GLU A 20 -2.92 -2.69 10.34
N ARG A 21 -3.17 -1.56 11.03
CA ARG A 21 -3.18 -0.23 10.43
C ARG A 21 -2.10 0.61 11.09
N PHE A 22 -1.42 1.40 10.29
CA PHE A 22 -0.45 2.39 10.78
C PHE A 22 -0.29 3.52 9.77
N ALA A 23 0.18 4.66 10.26
CA ALA A 23 0.55 5.79 9.43
C ALA A 23 2.01 6.16 9.69
N VAL A 24 2.63 6.77 8.69
CA VAL A 24 4.02 7.18 8.71
C VAL A 24 4.12 8.61 8.25
N ASP A 25 4.60 9.50 9.12
CA ASP A 25 5.01 10.83 8.69
C ASP A 25 6.39 10.73 8.06
N TYR A 26 6.45 11.04 6.79
CA TYR A 26 7.65 10.97 5.99
C TYR A 26 8.08 12.37 5.55
N ASP A 27 9.34 12.67 5.72
CA ASP A 27 9.96 13.92 5.27
C ASP A 27 11.27 13.60 4.54
N ALA A 28 11.23 13.72 3.22
CA ALA A 28 12.40 13.50 2.37
C ALA A 28 13.38 14.68 2.37
N SER A 29 12.98 15.85 2.89
CA SER A 29 13.84 17.06 2.94
C SER A 29 15.00 16.94 3.91
N ASN A 30 14.94 15.99 4.82
CA ASN A 30 15.99 15.77 5.80
C ASN A 30 17.20 15.12 5.14
N LYS A 31 18.22 15.95 4.84
CA LYS A 31 19.48 15.55 4.18
C LYS A 31 20.21 14.37 4.86
N ASN A 32 19.87 14.06 6.11
CA ASN A 32 20.43 12.94 6.86
C ASN A 32 19.72 11.61 6.59
N ARG A 33 18.65 11.58 5.80
CA ARG A 33 17.86 10.37 5.55
C ARG A 33 18.18 9.75 4.21
N ARG A 34 19.37 9.22 4.11
CA ARG A 34 19.71 8.20 3.09
C ARG A 34 19.17 6.82 3.47
N GLU A 35 18.73 6.66 4.72
CA GLU A 35 18.25 5.39 5.24
C GLU A 35 16.73 5.28 5.06
N PRO A 36 16.23 4.11 4.60
CA PRO A 36 14.80 3.87 4.53
C PRO A 36 14.19 3.94 5.92
N LEU A 37 13.01 4.52 6.03
CA LEU A 37 12.18 4.37 7.21
C LEU A 37 11.55 2.99 7.16
N VAL A 38 11.80 2.16 8.17
CA VAL A 38 11.36 0.77 8.20
C VAL A 38 10.34 0.56 9.31
N TYR A 39 9.19 0.02 8.94
CA TYR A 39 8.21 -0.54 9.86
C TYR A 39 8.27 -2.06 9.83
N ASN A 40 8.60 -2.69 10.95
CA ASN A 40 8.61 -4.14 11.08
C ASN A 40 7.29 -4.60 11.70
N PHE A 41 6.64 -5.56 11.05
CA PHE A 41 5.48 -6.22 11.65
C PHE A 41 5.91 -7.05 12.84
N SER A 42 5.09 -7.06 13.89
CA SER A 42 5.37 -7.84 15.11
C SER A 42 5.40 -9.35 14.84
N LYS A 43 4.64 -9.77 13.83
CA LYS A 43 4.66 -11.11 13.23
C LYS A 43 4.59 -10.96 11.73
N PRO A 44 5.36 -11.74 10.96
CA PRO A 44 5.25 -11.70 9.51
C PRO A 44 3.82 -11.98 9.05
N ILE A 45 3.36 -11.19 8.09
CA ILE A 45 2.04 -11.33 7.50
C ILE A 45 2.06 -12.54 6.58
N PRO A 46 1.15 -13.51 6.76
CA PRO A 46 1.14 -14.74 5.95
C PRO A 46 0.76 -14.47 4.49
N THR A 47 0.88 -15.47 3.66
CA THR A 47 0.76 -15.38 2.19
C THR A 47 -0.58 -14.85 1.65
N ASN A 48 -1.65 -14.88 2.42
CA ASN A 48 -2.95 -14.31 2.03
C ASN A 48 -3.14 -12.97 2.73
N TRP A 49 -2.92 -11.88 1.99
CA TRP A 49 -3.04 -10.53 2.54
C TRP A 49 -3.48 -9.52 1.47
N GLN A 50 -4.00 -8.42 1.94
CA GLN A 50 -4.30 -7.23 1.17
C GLN A 50 -3.79 -6.01 1.92
N MET A 51 -3.12 -5.11 1.22
CA MET A 51 -2.64 -3.84 1.74
C MET A 51 -3.23 -2.69 0.94
N THR A 52 -3.83 -1.74 1.63
CA THR A 52 -4.25 -0.46 1.09
C THR A 52 -3.22 0.58 1.47
N ILE A 53 -2.71 1.31 0.49
CA ILE A 53 -1.69 2.35 0.66
C ILE A 53 -2.30 3.68 0.23
N GLN A 54 -2.49 4.60 1.18
CA GLN A 54 -2.92 5.96 0.91
C GLN A 54 -1.71 6.89 1.02
N ASN A 55 -1.30 7.45 -0.11
CA ASN A 55 -0.17 8.36 -0.19
C ASN A 55 -0.65 9.81 -0.22
N ASN A 56 -0.51 10.51 0.91
CA ASN A 56 -0.86 11.93 1.07
C ASN A 56 0.38 12.83 1.11
N LEU A 57 1.52 12.37 0.56
CA LEU A 57 2.72 13.19 0.48
C LEU A 57 2.53 14.35 -0.51
N SER A 58 3.07 15.50 -0.13
CA SER A 58 3.31 16.60 -1.06
C SER A 58 4.64 16.35 -1.75
N TYR A 59 4.66 16.42 -3.06
CA TYR A 59 5.88 16.28 -3.85
C TYR A 59 6.40 17.63 -4.30
N SER A 60 7.72 17.77 -4.35
CA SER A 60 8.32 18.90 -5.02
C SER A 60 7.93 18.91 -6.51
N ASN A 61 7.87 20.08 -7.12
CA ASN A 61 7.46 20.25 -8.52
C ASN A 61 8.50 19.72 -9.54
N ILE A 62 9.27 18.71 -9.15
CA ILE A 62 10.32 18.09 -9.96
C ILE A 62 9.80 16.76 -10.48
N GLU A 63 9.95 16.53 -11.79
CA GLU A 63 9.45 15.33 -12.47
C GLU A 63 9.97 14.01 -11.86
N ASN A 64 11.19 14.03 -11.34
CA ASN A 64 11.85 12.85 -10.79
C ASN A 64 11.67 12.67 -9.27
N ALA A 65 10.99 13.62 -8.58
CA ALA A 65 10.68 13.43 -7.18
C ALA A 65 9.81 12.18 -7.02
N LYS A 66 10.23 11.25 -6.17
CA LYS A 66 9.50 9.99 -5.95
C LYS A 66 9.60 9.48 -4.54
N THR A 67 8.61 8.72 -4.17
CA THR A 67 8.60 7.90 -2.96
C THR A 67 8.43 6.44 -3.35
N VAL A 68 9.22 5.59 -2.74
CA VAL A 68 9.17 4.15 -2.93
C VAL A 68 8.67 3.51 -1.66
N VAL A 69 7.64 2.69 -1.78
CA VAL A 69 7.19 1.76 -0.75
C VAL A 69 7.70 0.38 -1.11
N LYS A 70 8.46 -0.23 -0.22
CA LYS A 70 9.01 -1.56 -0.38
C LYS A 70 8.40 -2.50 0.65
N LEU A 71 7.77 -3.56 0.18
CA LEU A 71 7.29 -4.68 0.98
C LEU A 71 8.35 -5.76 0.93
N GLN A 72 8.88 -6.19 2.06
CA GLN A 72 10.00 -7.11 2.12
C GLN A 72 9.67 -8.34 2.95
N GLU A 73 10.09 -9.51 2.49
CA GLU A 73 10.05 -10.73 3.29
C GLU A 73 10.99 -10.65 4.50
N PRO A 74 10.70 -11.40 5.57
CA PRO A 74 11.61 -11.47 6.71
C PRO A 74 12.93 -12.14 6.31
N SER A 75 14.03 -11.72 6.97
CA SER A 75 15.34 -12.37 6.83
C SER A 75 15.23 -13.89 7.11
N PRO A 76 15.93 -14.75 6.38
CA PRO A 76 17.01 -14.43 5.43
C PRO A 76 16.58 -14.22 3.97
N SER A 77 15.31 -14.07 3.68
CA SER A 77 14.82 -13.85 2.30
C SER A 77 15.19 -12.46 1.77
N ASP A 78 15.58 -12.40 0.49
CA ASP A 78 15.83 -11.16 -0.24
C ASP A 78 14.66 -10.76 -1.14
N LYS A 79 13.52 -11.48 -1.07
CA LYS A 79 12.36 -11.17 -1.88
C LYS A 79 11.69 -9.87 -1.43
N PHE A 80 11.30 -9.05 -2.40
CA PHE A 80 10.55 -7.83 -2.13
C PHE A 80 9.68 -7.39 -3.31
N ILE A 81 8.73 -6.51 -3.01
CA ILE A 81 7.90 -5.78 -3.96
C ILE A 81 8.17 -4.30 -3.72
N GLU A 82 8.46 -3.54 -4.76
CA GLU A 82 8.61 -2.09 -4.72
C GLU A 82 7.55 -1.40 -5.56
N LEU A 83 6.99 -0.33 -4.99
CA LEU A 83 6.00 0.54 -5.60
C LEU A 83 6.56 1.96 -5.60
N ALA A 84 6.85 2.54 -6.75
CA ALA A 84 7.34 3.91 -6.81
C ALA A 84 6.28 4.85 -7.37
N MET A 85 5.96 5.85 -6.56
CA MET A 85 5.03 6.94 -6.86
C MET A 85 5.82 8.21 -7.09
N PHE A 86 5.72 8.77 -8.27
CA PHE A 86 6.40 10.02 -8.63
C PHE A 86 5.50 11.22 -8.38
N SER A 87 6.09 12.42 -8.52
CA SER A 87 5.36 13.66 -8.32
C SER A 87 4.08 13.71 -9.14
N GLU A 88 3.08 14.41 -8.63
CA GLU A 88 1.77 14.58 -9.30
C GLU A 88 1.88 15.24 -10.68
N LYS A 89 2.96 15.96 -10.95
CA LYS A 89 3.23 16.55 -12.25
C LYS A 89 3.25 15.53 -13.38
N THR A 90 3.80 14.34 -13.11
CA THR A 90 3.81 13.23 -14.06
C THR A 90 2.81 12.15 -13.72
N GLY A 91 2.57 11.92 -12.43
CA GLY A 91 1.80 10.78 -11.95
C GLY A 91 2.45 9.44 -12.36
N LYS A 92 3.77 9.45 -12.67
CA LYS A 92 4.48 8.24 -13.02
C LYS A 92 4.42 7.23 -11.89
N PHE A 93 4.23 5.98 -12.27
CA PHE A 93 4.17 4.85 -11.34
C PHE A 93 4.88 3.64 -11.91
N TRP A 94 5.63 2.94 -11.10
CA TRP A 94 6.17 1.63 -11.49
C TRP A 94 6.13 0.63 -10.32
N VAL A 95 6.12 -0.64 -10.70
CA VAL A 95 6.23 -1.77 -9.79
C VAL A 95 7.45 -2.59 -10.18
N ALA A 96 8.26 -2.94 -9.20
CA ALA A 96 9.35 -3.89 -9.35
C ALA A 96 9.24 -5.01 -8.31
N ILE A 97 9.74 -6.16 -8.66
CA ILE A 97 9.87 -7.31 -7.75
C ILE A 97 11.31 -7.79 -7.73
N ASN A 98 11.71 -8.40 -6.64
CA ASN A 98 12.93 -9.18 -6.54
C ASN A 98 12.56 -10.56 -6.05
N THR A 99 12.97 -11.58 -6.78
CA THR A 99 12.79 -12.99 -6.40
C THR A 99 14.09 -13.73 -6.54
N ASN A 100 14.20 -14.88 -5.87
CA ASN A 100 15.40 -15.72 -5.96
C ASN A 100 15.64 -16.25 -7.38
N GLU A 101 14.57 -16.40 -8.17
CA GLU A 101 14.64 -16.99 -9.52
C GLU A 101 14.98 -15.96 -10.58
N SER A 102 14.38 -14.77 -10.49
CA SER A 102 14.46 -13.76 -11.55
C SER A 102 15.32 -12.54 -11.19
N GLY A 103 15.74 -12.42 -9.91
CA GLY A 103 16.39 -11.22 -9.42
C GLY A 103 15.46 -10.00 -9.48
N TYR A 104 16.05 -8.81 -9.59
CA TYR A 104 15.29 -7.55 -9.66
C TYR A 104 14.73 -7.30 -11.06
N ILE A 105 13.41 -7.21 -11.17
CA ILE A 105 12.71 -6.94 -12.43
C ILE A 105 11.67 -5.85 -12.21
N ARG A 106 11.58 -4.89 -13.13
CA ARG A 106 10.46 -3.98 -13.23
C ARG A 106 9.34 -4.64 -14.04
N VAL A 107 8.24 -4.98 -13.37
CA VAL A 107 7.11 -5.72 -13.94
C VAL A 107 6.02 -4.82 -14.51
N TYR A 108 6.01 -3.55 -14.10
CA TYR A 108 5.06 -2.55 -14.58
C TYR A 108 5.68 -1.16 -14.55
N GLU A 109 5.41 -0.34 -15.57
CA GLU A 109 5.76 1.07 -15.61
C GLU A 109 4.74 1.86 -16.44
N GLN A 110 4.33 3.01 -15.91
CA GLN A 110 3.51 3.98 -16.60
C GLN A 110 4.04 5.38 -16.32
N ASP A 111 4.39 6.12 -17.40
CA ASP A 111 5.07 7.40 -17.29
C ASP A 111 4.16 8.57 -16.91
N LYS A 112 2.86 8.45 -17.14
CA LYS A 112 1.86 9.48 -16.81
C LYS A 112 0.57 8.85 -16.28
N ASP A 113 -0.05 9.52 -15.31
CA ASP A 113 -1.35 9.13 -14.76
C ASP A 113 -1.39 7.69 -14.20
N GLY A 114 -0.23 7.17 -13.80
CA GLY A 114 -0.10 5.82 -13.24
C GLY A 114 -0.63 5.69 -11.82
N TRP A 115 -0.71 6.80 -11.10
CA TRP A 115 -1.30 6.90 -9.75
C TRP A 115 -1.83 8.30 -9.49
N SER A 116 -2.59 8.47 -8.41
CA SER A 116 -3.05 9.79 -7.96
C SER A 116 -3.21 9.78 -6.44
N ARG A 117 -2.97 10.94 -5.80
CA ARG A 117 -3.09 11.11 -4.34
C ARG A 117 -4.49 10.79 -3.82
N ASP A 118 -5.52 11.10 -4.60
CA ASP A 118 -6.92 10.96 -4.19
C ASP A 118 -7.40 9.51 -4.20
N GLN A 119 -6.55 8.58 -4.66
CA GLN A 119 -6.93 7.18 -4.81
C GLN A 119 -5.91 6.25 -4.18
N PRO A 120 -6.35 5.37 -3.29
CA PRO A 120 -5.47 4.41 -2.66
C PRO A 120 -4.96 3.37 -3.67
N ILE A 121 -3.74 2.93 -3.48
CA ILE A 121 -3.17 1.78 -4.16
C ILE A 121 -3.52 0.54 -3.35
N PHE A 122 -4.04 -0.49 -4.02
CA PHE A 122 -4.30 -1.78 -3.42
C PHE A 122 -3.29 -2.80 -3.91
N VAL A 123 -2.67 -3.50 -2.99
CA VAL A 123 -1.74 -4.59 -3.25
C VAL A 123 -2.28 -5.82 -2.54
N ALA A 124 -2.54 -6.88 -3.28
CA ALA A 124 -3.03 -8.12 -2.70
C ALA A 124 -2.20 -9.30 -3.18
N HIS A 125 -1.93 -10.21 -2.29
CA HIS A 125 -1.31 -11.49 -2.59
C HIS A 125 -2.17 -12.62 -2.04
N ALA A 126 -2.46 -13.58 -2.88
CA ALA A 126 -3.18 -14.77 -2.48
C ALA A 126 -2.42 -16.02 -2.96
N ASN A 127 -2.32 -16.99 -2.08
CA ASN A 127 -1.75 -18.30 -2.41
C ASN A 127 -2.48 -18.89 -3.62
N ASN A 128 -1.75 -19.40 -4.60
CA ASN A 128 -2.26 -19.93 -5.87
C ASN A 128 -2.88 -18.89 -6.84
N GLN A 129 -2.98 -17.62 -6.47
CA GLN A 129 -3.46 -16.56 -7.36
C GLN A 129 -2.36 -15.54 -7.70
N GLY A 130 -1.32 -15.45 -6.86
CA GLY A 130 -0.22 -14.52 -7.05
C GLY A 130 -0.53 -13.10 -6.60
N LEU A 131 0.22 -12.15 -7.14
CA LEU A 131 0.18 -10.74 -6.80
C LEU A 131 -0.76 -9.98 -7.75
N THR A 132 -1.68 -9.21 -7.17
CA THR A 132 -2.57 -8.29 -7.89
C THR A 132 -2.39 -6.88 -7.33
N ILE A 133 -2.25 -5.89 -8.20
CA ILE A 133 -2.09 -4.48 -7.82
C ILE A 133 -3.10 -3.63 -8.60
N THR A 134 -3.75 -2.71 -7.90
CA THR A 134 -4.59 -1.68 -8.50
C THR A 134 -4.08 -0.29 -8.12
N ASN A 135 -4.24 0.68 -8.99
CA ASN A 135 -3.91 2.08 -8.72
C ASN A 135 -5.14 2.90 -8.30
N GLY A 136 -6.18 2.25 -7.78
CA GLY A 136 -7.45 2.86 -7.42
C GLY A 136 -8.42 3.04 -8.58
N LYS A 137 -7.93 3.12 -9.82
CA LYS A 137 -8.75 3.28 -11.04
C LYS A 137 -8.92 1.97 -11.81
N ARG A 138 -7.86 1.18 -11.85
CA ARG A 138 -7.83 -0.07 -12.64
C ARG A 138 -6.83 -1.06 -12.04
N ILE A 139 -6.98 -2.31 -12.39
CA ILE A 139 -5.98 -3.33 -12.16
C ILE A 139 -4.81 -3.03 -13.10
N ILE A 140 -3.61 -2.87 -12.54
CA ILE A 140 -2.37 -2.59 -13.28
C ILE A 140 -1.47 -3.81 -13.36
N LEU A 141 -1.65 -4.75 -12.42
CA LEU A 141 -0.99 -6.03 -12.40
C LEU A 141 -2.01 -7.06 -11.92
N ASP A 142 -2.24 -8.11 -12.68
CA ASP A 142 -3.19 -9.16 -12.33
C ASP A 142 -2.50 -10.52 -12.26
N LYS A 143 -2.60 -11.16 -11.10
CA LYS A 143 -2.16 -12.54 -10.84
C LYS A 143 -0.73 -12.84 -11.27
N LEU A 144 0.19 -11.88 -11.06
CA LEU A 144 1.59 -12.15 -11.29
C LEU A 144 2.04 -13.30 -10.36
N SER A 145 2.59 -14.35 -10.95
CA SER A 145 3.09 -15.48 -10.17
C SER A 145 4.20 -15.03 -9.22
N LEU A 146 3.90 -15.07 -7.96
CA LEU A 146 4.83 -14.77 -6.86
C LEU A 146 4.53 -15.78 -5.76
N ASN A 147 5.30 -16.85 -5.72
CA ASN A 147 5.04 -17.96 -4.80
C ASN A 147 5.33 -17.53 -3.36
N ASP A 148 4.39 -17.84 -2.47
CA ASP A 148 4.53 -17.78 -1.01
C ASP A 148 5.17 -16.49 -0.47
N PHE A 149 4.71 -15.33 -0.95
CA PHE A 149 5.23 -14.05 -0.50
C PHE A 149 4.66 -13.66 0.87
N ILE A 150 5.56 -13.52 1.85
CA ILE A 150 5.27 -13.15 3.24
C ILE A 150 5.78 -11.74 3.48
N VAL A 151 5.03 -10.87 4.13
CA VAL A 151 5.49 -9.52 4.43
C VAL A 151 6.03 -9.43 5.85
N GLY A 152 7.32 -9.19 5.99
CA GLY A 152 8.00 -8.98 7.28
C GLY A 152 8.09 -7.50 7.66
N SER A 153 8.25 -6.64 6.64
CA SER A 153 8.40 -5.20 6.86
C SER A 153 7.90 -4.37 5.68
N VAL A 154 7.61 -3.10 5.98
CA VAL A 154 7.38 -2.03 5.02
C VAL A 154 8.50 -1.01 5.17
N SER A 155 9.18 -0.68 4.07
CA SER A 155 10.17 0.39 4.03
C SER A 155 9.70 1.50 3.13
N ILE A 156 9.93 2.75 3.56
CA ILE A 156 9.62 3.95 2.79
C ILE A 156 10.91 4.71 2.57
N TYR A 157 11.20 5.04 1.33
CA TYR A 157 12.34 5.87 0.97
C TYR A 157 12.03 6.70 -0.27
N GLY A 158 12.64 7.85 -0.37
CA GLY A 158 12.62 8.68 -1.55
C GLY A 158 14.01 8.68 -2.16
N LYS A 159 14.10 8.66 -3.47
CA LYS A 159 15.36 8.96 -4.14
C LYS A 159 15.27 10.38 -4.62
N ASP A 160 15.73 11.30 -3.79
CA ASP A 160 16.04 12.64 -4.24
C ASP A 160 17.35 12.58 -5.00
N GLN A 161 17.41 13.28 -6.12
CA GLN A 161 18.71 13.51 -6.75
C GLN A 161 19.53 14.35 -5.77
N VAL A 162 20.75 13.93 -5.55
CA VAL A 162 21.70 14.34 -4.51
C VAL A 162 21.96 15.86 -4.44
N ASN A 163 21.47 16.66 -5.37
CA ASN A 163 21.82 18.07 -5.52
C ASN A 163 20.67 19.07 -5.37
N ASP A 164 19.45 18.63 -5.03
CA ASP A 164 18.33 19.56 -4.97
C ASP A 164 17.91 19.87 -3.54
N ALA A 165 18.32 21.04 -3.07
CA ALA A 165 17.97 21.55 -1.73
C ALA A 165 16.46 21.84 -1.57
N ASN A 166 15.69 21.75 -2.64
CA ASN A 166 14.27 22.11 -2.70
C ASN A 166 13.33 20.89 -2.89
N ASN A 167 13.84 19.68 -2.85
CA ASN A 167 13.04 18.46 -2.97
C ASN A 167 12.45 18.07 -1.62
N THR A 168 11.32 18.65 -1.31
CA THR A 168 10.56 18.35 -0.10
C THR A 168 9.40 17.44 -0.44
N ASN A 169 9.62 16.12 -0.39
CA ASN A 169 8.52 15.19 -0.30
C ASN A 169 8.19 15.06 1.19
N GLY A 170 7.05 15.53 1.62
CA GLY A 170 6.67 15.48 3.02
C GLY A 170 5.18 15.28 3.20
N GLY A 171 4.80 14.67 4.29
CA GLY A 171 3.42 14.38 4.64
C GLY A 171 3.25 12.98 5.21
N THR A 172 2.05 12.42 5.08
CA THR A 172 1.70 11.13 5.69
C THR A 172 1.40 10.08 4.64
N ILE A 173 1.91 8.88 4.83
CA ILE A 173 1.49 7.67 4.12
C ILE A 173 0.82 6.75 5.13
N SER A 174 -0.39 6.31 4.85
CA SER A 174 -1.11 5.36 5.70
C SER A 174 -1.26 4.00 5.03
N PHE A 175 -1.22 2.98 5.87
CA PHE A 175 -1.30 1.58 5.49
C PHE A 175 -2.43 0.92 6.27
N ASP A 176 -3.27 0.18 5.56
CA ASP A 176 -4.29 -0.68 6.14
C ASP A 176 -4.10 -2.09 5.59
N VAL A 177 -3.71 -3.02 6.46
CA VAL A 177 -3.32 -4.36 6.08
C VAL A 177 -4.32 -5.35 6.65
N LEU A 178 -4.93 -6.12 5.78
CA LEU A 178 -5.80 -7.25 6.11
C LEU A 178 -5.07 -8.54 5.79
N PHE A 179 -5.12 -9.53 6.67
CA PHE A 179 -4.44 -10.80 6.50
C PHE A 179 -5.19 -11.96 7.15
N GLY A 180 -4.83 -13.18 6.74
CA GLY A 180 -5.47 -14.40 7.20
C GLY A 180 -6.58 -14.86 6.26
N ASN A 181 -7.43 -15.75 6.73
CA ASN A 181 -8.55 -16.24 5.93
C ASN A 181 -9.59 -15.12 5.74
N PRO A 182 -9.84 -14.64 4.52
CA PRO A 182 -10.83 -13.60 4.29
C PRO A 182 -12.22 -13.98 4.82
N ALA A 183 -12.56 -15.28 4.82
CA ALA A 183 -13.81 -15.79 5.36
C ALA A 183 -13.94 -15.62 6.88
N GLU A 184 -12.86 -15.36 7.61
CA GLU A 184 -12.89 -15.06 9.03
C GLU A 184 -13.06 -13.55 9.33
N SER A 185 -12.96 -12.70 8.31
CA SER A 185 -13.15 -11.26 8.47
C SER A 185 -14.62 -10.88 8.31
N PRO A 186 -15.24 -10.21 9.29
CA PRO A 186 -16.61 -9.69 9.13
C PRO A 186 -16.76 -8.78 7.90
N LEU A 187 -15.70 -8.07 7.51
CA LEU A 187 -15.69 -7.17 6.35
C LEU A 187 -15.82 -7.92 5.02
N TYR A 188 -15.39 -9.18 4.96
CA TYR A 188 -15.56 -10.02 3.77
C TYR A 188 -17.04 -10.26 3.46
N TYR A 189 -17.87 -10.34 4.48
CA TYR A 189 -19.31 -10.58 4.34
C TYR A 189 -20.14 -9.30 4.22
N MET A 190 -19.53 -8.11 4.37
CA MET A 190 -20.27 -6.83 4.29
C MET A 190 -21.07 -6.66 3.00
N PRO A 191 -20.53 -6.97 1.79
CA PRO A 191 -21.32 -6.90 0.56
C PRO A 191 -22.51 -7.86 0.59
N LEU A 192 -22.32 -9.08 1.10
CA LEU A 192 -23.37 -10.08 1.20
C LEU A 192 -24.46 -9.66 2.21
N ILE A 193 -24.05 -9.15 3.38
CA ILE A 193 -24.96 -8.63 4.40
C ILE A 193 -25.76 -7.47 3.85
N THR A 194 -25.15 -6.57 3.10
CA THR A 194 -25.83 -5.43 2.49
C THR A 194 -26.88 -5.90 1.46
N ILE A 195 -26.56 -6.88 0.61
CA ILE A 195 -27.49 -7.44 -0.35
C ILE A 195 -28.67 -8.11 0.35
N ILE A 196 -28.42 -8.92 1.38
CA ILE A 196 -29.46 -9.60 2.15
C ILE A 196 -30.37 -8.58 2.85
N ALA A 197 -29.79 -7.55 3.50
CA ALA A 197 -30.56 -6.52 4.19
C ALA A 197 -31.44 -5.72 3.20
N THR A 198 -30.89 -5.35 2.05
CA THR A 198 -31.63 -4.63 1.00
C THR A 198 -32.77 -5.50 0.44
N GLY A 199 -32.50 -6.78 0.17
CA GLY A 199 -33.51 -7.74 -0.26
C GLY A 199 -34.64 -7.92 0.75
N ALA A 200 -34.33 -8.03 2.04
CA ALA A 200 -35.32 -8.15 3.09
C ALA A 200 -36.21 -6.89 3.19
N ILE A 201 -35.62 -5.69 3.09
CA ILE A 201 -36.38 -4.42 3.09
C ILE A 201 -37.33 -4.38 1.89
N LEU A 202 -36.86 -4.74 0.69
CA LEU A 202 -37.70 -4.77 -0.52
C LEU A 202 -38.87 -5.75 -0.38
N LEU A 203 -38.62 -6.94 0.17
CA LEU A 203 -39.68 -7.91 0.44
C LEU A 203 -40.74 -7.37 1.40
N VAL A 204 -40.33 -6.74 2.52
CA VAL A 204 -41.26 -6.11 3.47
C VAL A 204 -42.11 -5.02 2.81
N LEU A 205 -41.49 -4.18 1.95
CA LEU A 205 -42.20 -3.13 1.25
C LEU A 205 -43.21 -3.70 0.22
N LEU A 206 -42.86 -4.78 -0.47
CA LEU A 206 -43.74 -5.46 -1.43
C LEU A 206 -44.94 -6.11 -0.72
N PHE A 207 -44.71 -6.72 0.44
CA PHE A 207 -45.80 -7.32 1.23
C PHE A 207 -46.74 -6.27 1.86
N ARG A 208 -46.21 -5.10 2.28
CA ARG A 208 -47.04 -3.99 2.71
C ARG A 208 -47.95 -3.46 1.62
N LYS A 209 -47.36 -3.22 0.40
CA LYS A 209 -48.15 -2.71 -0.76
C LYS A 209 -49.23 -3.69 -1.25
N LYS A 210 -49.19 -4.95 -0.89
CA LYS A 210 -50.18 -5.96 -1.26
C LYS A 210 -51.34 -6.08 -0.24
N ARG A 211 -51.20 -5.39 0.92
CA ARG A 211 -52.20 -5.39 2.00
C ARG A 211 -53.08 -4.13 2.00
N ASP A 212 -52.67 -3.09 1.33
CA ASP A 212 -53.43 -1.87 0.99
C ASP A 212 -54.09 -2.06 -0.39
#